data_cedf044a16da7864d92f13e3e2f989fd
#
_entry.id   cedf044a16da7864d92f13e3e2f989fd
#
_cell.length_a   1.000
_cell.length_b   1.000
_cell.length_c   1.000
_cell.angle_alpha   90.00
_cell.angle_beta   90.00
_cell.angle_gamma   90.00
#
_symmetry.space_group_name_H-M   'P 1'
#
loop_
_entity.id
_entity.type
_entity.pdbx_description
1 polymer ?
#
loop_
_entity_poly.entity_id
_entity_poly.type
_entity_poly.pdbx_seq_one_letter_code
_entity_poly.pdbx_strand_id
1 'polypeptide(L)'
;VTLASSSLPINGSYSVQAFYADDLTCRQIISWAAEAAGCYAHMNADGKLQFLTYADKRSTAKITPDGASSSTAYYADSLSYEDYTVKAIEKVQIRQSDSDVGVIYPDNTTATNTYAVQGNLLLTTGTEANLKTVAQNLYNVLKSVTYTPCKVSVPSSSGLACGQIVHVKDARGREFDTYLMSATISSGKASFESVGSASRESSSSVNSQSYKNLTGKMLEIK
;
A
#
# COMPACT_ATOMS: atom_id res chain seq x y z
N VAL A 1 -21.26 -2.83 7.62
CA VAL A 1 -20.50 -2.34 6.45
C VAL A 1 -20.76 -3.27 5.29
N THR A 2 -21.17 -2.72 4.15
CA THR A 2 -21.39 -3.49 2.92
C THR A 2 -20.10 -3.50 2.10
N LEU A 3 -19.75 -4.65 1.52
CA LEU A 3 -18.60 -4.78 0.63
C LEU A 3 -18.96 -4.36 -0.80
N ALA A 4 -18.04 -3.70 -1.49
CA ALA A 4 -18.17 -3.36 -2.90
C ALA A 4 -17.92 -4.58 -3.82
N SER A 5 -17.18 -5.58 -3.34
CA SER A 5 -16.88 -6.84 -4.03
C SER A 5 -17.07 -8.00 -3.06
N SER A 6 -17.51 -9.15 -3.58
CA SER A 6 -17.71 -10.38 -2.80
C SER A 6 -16.40 -11.10 -2.46
N SER A 7 -15.28 -10.69 -3.05
CA SER A 7 -13.97 -11.32 -2.85
C SER A 7 -12.86 -10.28 -2.76
N LEU A 8 -11.78 -10.66 -2.09
CA LEU A 8 -10.52 -9.91 -2.12
C LEU A 8 -9.88 -10.00 -3.52
N PRO A 9 -9.09 -8.99 -3.94
CA PRO A 9 -8.41 -8.98 -5.25
C PRO A 9 -7.49 -10.19 -5.48
N ILE A 10 -6.73 -10.58 -4.46
CA ILE A 10 -5.90 -11.79 -4.44
C ILE A 10 -6.04 -12.48 -3.09
N ASN A 11 -5.63 -13.73 -3.01
CA ASN A 11 -5.67 -14.57 -1.79
C ASN A 11 -7.06 -14.69 -1.13
N GLY A 12 -8.14 -14.36 -1.83
CA GLY A 12 -9.51 -14.44 -1.30
C GLY A 12 -9.97 -15.86 -0.95
N SER A 13 -9.29 -16.89 -1.48
CA SER A 13 -9.52 -18.30 -1.15
C SER A 13 -8.66 -18.82 0.02
N TYR A 14 -7.78 -17.98 0.58
CA TYR A 14 -6.97 -18.36 1.72
C TYR A 14 -7.86 -18.63 2.94
N SER A 15 -7.74 -19.83 3.52
CA SER A 15 -8.51 -20.21 4.69
C SER A 15 -7.82 -19.76 5.97
N VAL A 16 -8.41 -18.81 6.65
CA VAL A 16 -7.92 -18.31 7.94
C VAL A 16 -8.33 -19.29 9.04
N GLN A 17 -7.37 -19.69 9.87
CA GLN A 17 -7.65 -20.46 11.07
C GLN A 17 -8.26 -19.58 12.16
N ALA A 18 -8.95 -20.19 13.12
CA ALA A 18 -9.51 -19.45 14.23
C ALA A 18 -8.41 -18.78 15.06
N PHE A 19 -8.64 -17.53 15.43
CA PHE A 19 -7.77 -16.75 16.30
C PHE A 19 -8.60 -15.95 17.31
N TYR A 20 -7.98 -15.59 18.42
CA TYR A 20 -8.62 -14.77 19.45
C TYR A 20 -8.72 -13.31 18.99
N ALA A 21 -9.92 -12.74 19.08
CA ALA A 21 -10.24 -11.42 18.57
C ALA A 21 -10.68 -10.41 19.67
N ASP A 22 -10.62 -10.81 20.94
CA ASP A 22 -11.24 -10.05 22.04
C ASP A 22 -10.70 -8.61 22.20
N ASP A 23 -9.42 -8.38 21.85
CA ASP A 23 -8.78 -7.07 21.91
C ASP A 23 -8.59 -6.41 20.52
N LEU A 24 -9.17 -6.96 19.47
CA LEU A 24 -8.97 -6.50 18.11
C LEU A 24 -10.08 -5.56 17.64
N THR A 25 -9.68 -4.51 16.93
CA THR A 25 -10.63 -3.64 16.24
C THR A 25 -10.94 -4.15 14.84
N CYS A 26 -12.15 -3.88 14.34
CA CYS A 26 -12.51 -4.17 12.96
C CYS A 26 -11.51 -3.55 11.95
N ARG A 27 -10.96 -2.39 12.28
CA ARG A 27 -9.95 -1.72 11.44
C ARG A 27 -8.68 -2.54 11.32
N GLN A 28 -8.20 -3.14 12.40
CA GLN A 28 -7.02 -4.02 12.36
C GLN A 28 -7.26 -5.24 11.49
N ILE A 29 -8.40 -5.90 11.65
CA ILE A 29 -8.75 -7.08 10.83
C ILE A 29 -8.84 -6.72 9.35
N ILE A 30 -9.49 -5.59 9.01
CA ILE A 30 -9.56 -5.08 7.64
C ILE A 30 -8.15 -4.76 7.10
N SER A 31 -7.30 -4.15 7.93
CA SER A 31 -5.93 -3.82 7.55
C SER A 31 -5.10 -5.08 7.26
N TRP A 32 -5.21 -6.12 8.10
CA TRP A 32 -4.56 -7.41 7.89
C TRP A 32 -5.07 -8.15 6.65
N ALA A 33 -6.39 -8.09 6.41
CA ALA A 33 -6.97 -8.65 5.19
C ALA A 33 -6.46 -7.93 3.94
N ALA A 34 -6.36 -6.60 3.99
CA ALA A 34 -5.80 -5.79 2.92
C ALA A 34 -4.32 -6.11 2.69
N GLU A 35 -3.52 -6.23 3.75
CA GLU A 35 -2.10 -6.62 3.68
C GLU A 35 -1.92 -8.02 3.08
N ALA A 36 -2.69 -9.01 3.54
CA ALA A 36 -2.66 -10.38 3.01
C ALA A 36 -3.11 -10.45 1.53
N ALA A 37 -3.92 -9.50 1.09
CA ALA A 37 -4.39 -9.39 -0.29
C ALA A 37 -3.57 -8.40 -1.15
N GLY A 38 -2.45 -7.85 -0.64
CA GLY A 38 -1.60 -6.90 -1.38
C GLY A 38 -2.36 -5.68 -1.88
N CYS A 39 -3.31 -5.20 -1.10
CA CYS A 39 -4.21 -4.11 -1.46
C CYS A 39 -4.34 -3.10 -0.33
N TYR A 40 -5.05 -2.03 -0.60
CA TYR A 40 -5.52 -1.10 0.42
C TYR A 40 -7.05 -1.14 0.47
N ALA A 41 -7.61 -0.81 1.63
CA ALA A 41 -9.04 -0.78 1.86
C ALA A 41 -9.50 0.66 2.05
N HIS A 42 -10.59 1.03 1.38
CA HIS A 42 -11.21 2.35 1.54
C HIS A 42 -12.72 2.28 1.36
N MET A 43 -13.42 3.31 1.80
CA MET A 43 -14.83 3.49 1.49
C MET A 43 -14.95 4.15 0.12
N ASN A 44 -15.71 3.55 -0.79
CA ASN A 44 -16.00 4.15 -2.09
C ASN A 44 -17.11 5.22 -1.99
N ALA A 45 -17.43 5.86 -3.11
CA ALA A 45 -18.46 6.91 -3.17
C ALA A 45 -19.87 6.41 -2.80
N ASP A 46 -20.14 5.12 -2.93
CA ASP A 46 -21.43 4.49 -2.55
C ASP A 46 -21.47 4.11 -1.05
N GLY A 47 -20.46 4.44 -0.28
CA GLY A 47 -20.37 4.07 1.13
C GLY A 47 -20.10 2.57 1.35
N LYS A 48 -19.51 1.87 0.38
CA LYS A 48 -19.13 0.46 0.47
C LYS A 48 -17.64 0.31 0.69
N LEU A 49 -17.24 -0.66 1.51
CA LEU A 49 -15.83 -1.01 1.70
C LEU A 49 -15.29 -1.70 0.44
N GLN A 50 -14.23 -1.16 -0.11
CA GLN A 50 -13.59 -1.63 -1.33
C GLN A 50 -12.11 -1.95 -1.07
N PHE A 51 -11.64 -3.06 -1.65
CA PHE A 51 -10.23 -3.48 -1.63
C PHE A 51 -9.64 -3.34 -3.02
N LEU A 52 -8.52 -2.64 -3.14
CA LEU A 52 -7.92 -2.28 -4.42
C LEU A 52 -6.42 -2.55 -4.39
N THR A 53 -5.90 -3.21 -5.43
CA THR A 53 -4.46 -3.45 -5.55
C THR A 53 -3.72 -2.19 -6.01
N TYR A 54 -2.47 -2.03 -5.57
CA TYR A 54 -1.60 -0.96 -6.05
C TYR A 54 -1.24 -1.10 -7.54
N ALA A 55 -1.38 -2.30 -8.10
CA ALA A 55 -1.15 -2.55 -9.52
C ALA A 55 -2.36 -2.18 -10.41
N ASP A 56 -3.52 -1.89 -9.83
CA ASP A 56 -4.71 -1.47 -10.58
C ASP A 56 -4.48 -0.09 -11.21
N LYS A 57 -4.13 -0.09 -12.48
CA LYS A 57 -4.03 1.12 -13.30
C LYS A 57 -5.43 1.64 -13.63
N ARG A 58 -6.11 2.26 -12.67
CA ARG A 58 -7.49 2.69 -12.86
C ARG A 58 -7.67 3.93 -13.69
N SER A 59 -6.67 4.78 -13.71
CA SER A 59 -6.74 6.03 -14.46
C SER A 59 -5.33 6.51 -14.69
N THR A 60 -5.04 6.91 -15.91
CA THR A 60 -3.88 7.73 -16.24
C THR A 60 -4.23 9.20 -16.05
N ALA A 61 -4.85 9.55 -14.93
CA ALA A 61 -5.10 10.95 -14.60
C ALA A 61 -3.77 11.71 -14.59
N LYS A 62 -3.78 12.88 -15.19
CA LYS A 62 -2.58 13.72 -15.28
C LYS A 62 -2.75 14.94 -14.38
N ILE A 63 -1.69 15.31 -13.72
CA ILE A 63 -1.57 16.53 -12.92
C ILE A 63 -0.48 17.38 -13.54
N THR A 64 -0.80 18.59 -13.95
CA THR A 64 0.13 19.51 -14.63
C THR A 64 0.01 20.92 -14.03
N PRO A 65 0.98 21.82 -14.29
CA PRO A 65 0.90 23.19 -13.77
C PRO A 65 -0.31 23.99 -14.26
N ASP A 66 -0.73 23.74 -15.49
CA ASP A 66 -1.71 24.53 -16.23
C ASP A 66 -3.04 23.81 -16.51
N GLY A 67 -3.13 22.54 -16.17
CA GLY A 67 -4.32 21.72 -16.48
C GLY A 67 -4.54 21.48 -17.98
N ALA A 68 -3.51 21.63 -18.81
CA ALA A 68 -3.61 21.42 -20.25
C ALA A 68 -3.88 19.95 -20.59
N SER A 69 -4.43 19.72 -21.81
CA SER A 69 -4.64 18.37 -22.36
C SER A 69 -5.47 17.44 -21.48
N SER A 70 -6.58 17.93 -20.92
CA SER A 70 -7.48 17.16 -20.04
C SER A 70 -6.81 16.69 -18.75
N SER A 71 -5.80 17.42 -18.28
CA SER A 71 -5.17 17.20 -16.99
C SER A 71 -5.79 18.07 -15.89
N THR A 72 -5.46 17.76 -14.64
CA THR A 72 -5.81 18.58 -13.47
C THR A 72 -4.69 19.56 -13.18
N ALA A 73 -5.01 20.85 -13.08
CA ALA A 73 -4.04 21.84 -12.62
C ALA A 73 -3.78 21.68 -11.13
N TYR A 74 -2.51 21.78 -10.71
CA TYR A 74 -2.19 21.92 -9.30
C TYR A 74 -2.00 23.39 -8.90
N TYR A 75 -2.20 23.71 -7.61
CA TYR A 75 -1.98 25.06 -7.11
C TYR A 75 -0.49 25.42 -7.16
N ALA A 76 -0.18 26.64 -7.54
CA ALA A 76 1.19 27.14 -7.54
C ALA A 76 1.86 26.87 -6.18
N ASP A 77 3.13 26.48 -6.23
CA ASP A 77 3.97 26.15 -5.06
C ASP A 77 3.45 25.02 -4.15
N SER A 78 2.48 24.24 -4.63
CA SER A 78 1.91 23.14 -3.85
C SER A 78 2.48 21.75 -4.19
N LEU A 79 3.30 21.66 -5.23
CA LEU A 79 3.95 20.41 -5.61
C LEU A 79 5.35 20.34 -4.98
N SER A 80 5.56 19.33 -4.17
CA SER A 80 6.87 18.88 -3.72
C SER A 80 7.04 17.40 -3.97
N TYR A 81 8.22 16.94 -4.32
CA TYR A 81 8.51 15.55 -4.60
C TYR A 81 9.93 15.19 -4.20
N GLU A 82 10.15 13.91 -3.95
CA GLU A 82 11.46 13.37 -3.62
C GLU A 82 12.31 13.24 -4.88
N ASP A 83 13.62 13.23 -4.71
CA ASP A 83 14.59 13.08 -5.81
C ASP A 83 14.83 11.62 -6.20
N TYR A 84 14.13 10.68 -5.56
CA TYR A 84 14.23 9.24 -5.79
C TYR A 84 12.89 8.62 -6.17
N THR A 85 12.98 7.47 -6.83
CA THR A 85 11.84 6.59 -7.09
C THR A 85 11.88 5.42 -6.12
N VAL A 86 10.75 5.09 -5.52
CA VAL A 86 10.61 3.89 -4.68
C VAL A 86 10.85 2.66 -5.53
N LYS A 87 11.82 1.84 -5.14
CA LYS A 87 12.21 0.65 -5.88
C LYS A 87 11.16 -0.44 -5.79
N ALA A 88 11.05 -1.20 -6.88
CA ALA A 88 10.21 -2.40 -6.92
C ALA A 88 10.59 -3.41 -5.83
N ILE A 89 9.59 -4.12 -5.34
CA ILE A 89 9.80 -5.22 -4.38
C ILE A 89 10.48 -6.38 -5.09
N GLU A 90 11.60 -6.85 -4.54
CA GLU A 90 12.37 -7.96 -5.10
C GLU A 90 12.01 -9.31 -4.49
N LYS A 91 11.49 -9.31 -3.25
CA LYS A 91 10.98 -10.52 -2.57
C LYS A 91 9.94 -10.17 -1.52
N VAL A 92 9.10 -11.13 -1.21
CA VAL A 92 8.12 -11.08 -0.11
C VAL A 92 8.51 -12.09 0.94
N GLN A 93 8.48 -11.71 2.20
CA GLN A 93 8.70 -12.57 3.35
C GLN A 93 7.48 -12.52 4.26
N ILE A 94 6.93 -13.68 4.59
CA ILE A 94 5.82 -13.82 5.55
C ILE A 94 6.34 -14.55 6.77
N ARG A 95 6.28 -13.92 7.93
CA ARG A 95 6.76 -14.47 9.20
C ARG A 95 5.59 -14.73 10.13
N GLN A 96 5.57 -15.94 10.71
CA GLN A 96 4.53 -16.36 11.65
C GLN A 96 4.89 -15.97 13.10
N SER A 97 6.17 -15.85 13.40
CA SER A 97 6.68 -15.41 14.72
C SER A 97 7.96 -14.59 14.55
N ASP A 98 8.40 -13.93 15.62
CA ASP A 98 9.61 -13.11 15.61
C ASP A 98 10.90 -13.91 15.50
N SER A 99 10.88 -15.16 15.93
CA SER A 99 12.03 -16.08 15.88
C SER A 99 12.11 -16.87 14.59
N ASP A 100 11.08 -16.79 13.75
CA ASP A 100 10.99 -17.55 12.52
C ASP A 100 11.49 -16.74 11.32
N VAL A 101 12.19 -17.38 10.39
CA VAL A 101 12.52 -16.81 9.08
C VAL A 101 11.27 -16.70 8.21
N GLY A 102 10.30 -17.59 8.44
CA GLY A 102 9.06 -17.65 7.69
C GLY A 102 9.24 -18.12 6.25
N VAL A 103 8.28 -17.77 5.44
CA VAL A 103 8.25 -18.12 4.02
C VAL A 103 8.75 -16.94 3.19
N ILE A 104 9.64 -17.22 2.23
CA ILE A 104 10.20 -16.22 1.31
C ILE A 104 9.81 -16.58 -0.12
N TYR A 105 9.45 -15.58 -0.92
CA TYR A 105 9.20 -15.75 -2.35
C TYR A 105 9.60 -14.48 -3.15
N PRO A 106 10.28 -14.59 -4.30
CA PRO A 106 11.04 -15.77 -4.75
C PRO A 106 12.18 -16.08 -3.78
N ASP A 107 12.66 -17.30 -3.83
CA ASP A 107 13.82 -17.74 -3.04
C ASP A 107 15.11 -17.18 -3.65
N ASN A 108 15.32 -15.89 -3.45
CA ASN A 108 16.45 -15.14 -3.97
C ASN A 108 17.25 -14.53 -2.81
N THR A 109 18.41 -15.08 -2.58
CA THR A 109 19.30 -14.65 -1.47
C THR A 109 20.00 -13.33 -1.73
N THR A 110 20.08 -12.87 -2.99
CA THR A 110 20.75 -11.62 -3.37
C THR A 110 19.81 -10.41 -3.36
N ALA A 111 18.50 -10.64 -3.30
CA ALA A 111 17.51 -9.58 -3.26
C ALA A 111 17.61 -8.78 -1.96
N THR A 112 17.66 -7.46 -2.07
CA THR A 112 17.82 -6.55 -0.93
C THR A 112 16.52 -5.85 -0.55
N ASN A 113 15.62 -5.61 -1.52
CA ASN A 113 14.36 -4.93 -1.26
C ASN A 113 13.23 -5.92 -0.95
N THR A 114 13.03 -6.16 0.34
CA THR A 114 12.04 -7.14 0.84
C THR A 114 10.79 -6.47 1.38
N TYR A 115 9.65 -6.96 0.96
CA TYR A 115 8.37 -6.68 1.62
C TYR A 115 8.12 -7.74 2.70
N ALA A 116 8.22 -7.34 3.96
CA ALA A 116 8.01 -8.25 5.09
C ALA A 116 6.59 -8.07 5.66
N VAL A 117 5.83 -9.17 5.66
CA VAL A 117 4.54 -9.28 6.36
C VAL A 117 4.79 -9.92 7.70
N GLN A 118 4.50 -9.19 8.76
CA GLN A 118 4.75 -9.64 10.14
C GLN A 118 3.59 -9.27 11.04
N GLY A 119 3.29 -10.18 11.98
CA GLY A 119 2.24 -9.95 12.98
C GLY A 119 0.84 -9.85 12.41
N ASN A 120 0.64 -10.31 11.20
CA ASN A 120 -0.68 -10.47 10.63
C ASN A 120 -1.29 -11.76 11.14
N LEU A 121 -2.20 -11.67 12.12
CA LEU A 121 -2.79 -12.85 12.76
C LEU A 121 -3.58 -13.73 11.78
N LEU A 122 -4.03 -13.20 10.65
CA LEU A 122 -4.69 -14.01 9.63
C LEU A 122 -3.74 -15.00 8.96
N LEU A 123 -2.42 -14.77 9.03
CA LEU A 123 -1.39 -15.57 8.39
C LEU A 123 -0.55 -16.42 9.38
N THR A 124 -0.65 -16.15 10.70
CA THR A 124 0.20 -16.80 11.71
C THR A 124 0.01 -18.31 11.82
N THR A 125 -1.15 -18.84 11.45
CA THR A 125 -1.50 -20.26 11.57
C THR A 125 -1.52 -21.00 10.23
N GLY A 126 -1.10 -20.35 9.15
CA GLY A 126 -1.04 -20.93 7.83
C GLY A 126 0.02 -22.04 7.71
N THR A 127 -0.23 -23.05 6.88
CA THR A 127 0.83 -24.01 6.51
C THR A 127 1.86 -23.33 5.61
N GLU A 128 3.10 -23.81 5.62
CA GLU A 128 4.18 -23.28 4.78
C GLU A 128 3.78 -23.22 3.30
N ALA A 129 3.12 -24.26 2.78
CA ALA A 129 2.67 -24.30 1.40
C ALA A 129 1.63 -23.23 1.07
N ASN A 130 0.68 -22.99 1.97
CA ASN A 130 -0.35 -21.96 1.81
C ASN A 130 0.28 -20.57 1.89
N LEU A 131 1.18 -20.33 2.83
CA LEU A 131 1.89 -19.07 2.98
C LEU A 131 2.81 -18.78 1.79
N LYS A 132 3.43 -19.81 1.19
CA LYS A 132 4.23 -19.66 -0.03
C LYS A 132 3.36 -19.21 -1.21
N THR A 133 2.16 -19.73 -1.32
CA THR A 133 1.17 -19.28 -2.33
C THR A 133 0.77 -17.82 -2.08
N VAL A 134 0.50 -17.45 -0.83
CA VAL A 134 0.19 -16.06 -0.46
C VAL A 134 1.36 -15.13 -0.81
N ALA A 135 2.59 -15.50 -0.45
CA ALA A 135 3.79 -14.72 -0.75
C ALA A 135 4.00 -14.56 -2.26
N GLN A 136 3.78 -15.62 -3.04
CA GLN A 136 3.88 -15.58 -4.51
C GLN A 136 2.86 -14.62 -5.13
N ASN A 137 1.61 -14.67 -4.68
CA ASN A 137 0.57 -13.78 -5.16
C ASN A 137 0.84 -12.33 -4.79
N LEU A 138 1.29 -12.06 -3.55
CA LEU A 138 1.73 -10.73 -3.11
C LEU A 138 2.89 -10.21 -3.96
N TYR A 139 3.91 -11.04 -4.18
CA TYR A 139 5.04 -10.67 -5.03
C TYR A 139 4.61 -10.29 -6.44
N ASN A 140 3.72 -11.07 -7.05
CA ASN A 140 3.25 -10.81 -8.42
C ASN A 140 2.53 -9.46 -8.54
N VAL A 141 1.87 -8.99 -7.50
CA VAL A 141 1.23 -7.66 -7.46
C VAL A 141 2.26 -6.57 -7.17
N LEU A 142 3.14 -6.78 -6.19
CA LEU A 142 4.01 -5.72 -5.66
C LEU A 142 5.29 -5.49 -6.48
N LYS A 143 5.76 -6.49 -7.22
CA LYS A 143 7.03 -6.42 -7.99
C LYS A 143 7.07 -5.31 -9.06
N SER A 144 5.92 -4.81 -9.49
CA SER A 144 5.82 -3.76 -10.50
C SER A 144 5.50 -2.38 -9.93
N VAL A 145 5.32 -2.28 -8.60
CA VAL A 145 4.94 -1.03 -7.94
C VAL A 145 6.17 -0.15 -7.75
N THR A 146 6.27 0.88 -8.58
CA THR A 146 7.31 1.92 -8.49
C THR A 146 6.65 3.29 -8.61
N TYR A 147 7.13 4.27 -7.88
CA TYR A 147 6.58 5.63 -7.90
C TYR A 147 7.56 6.62 -7.27
N THR A 148 7.39 7.91 -7.57
CA THR A 148 8.11 8.97 -6.88
C THR A 148 7.22 9.56 -5.77
N PRO A 149 7.64 9.53 -4.50
CA PRO A 149 6.88 10.14 -3.42
C PRO A 149 6.72 11.64 -3.66
N CYS A 150 5.50 12.15 -3.47
CA CYS A 150 5.22 13.56 -3.64
C CYS A 150 4.06 14.03 -2.77
N LYS A 151 3.96 15.35 -2.64
CA LYS A 151 2.82 16.05 -2.09
C LYS A 151 2.34 17.08 -3.09
N VAL A 152 1.04 17.08 -3.38
CA VAL A 152 0.44 17.95 -4.37
C VAL A 152 -0.95 18.38 -3.96
N SER A 153 -1.32 19.62 -4.23
CA SER A 153 -2.66 20.12 -3.98
C SER A 153 -3.33 20.54 -5.27
N VAL A 154 -4.58 20.09 -5.43
CA VAL A 154 -5.42 20.33 -6.59
C VAL A 154 -6.80 20.81 -6.16
N PRO A 155 -7.64 21.35 -7.05
CA PRO A 155 -9.04 21.63 -6.74
C PRO A 155 -9.76 20.37 -6.27
N SER A 156 -10.58 20.47 -5.22
CA SER A 156 -11.36 19.33 -4.71
C SER A 156 -12.37 18.78 -5.72
N SER A 157 -12.74 19.56 -6.71
CA SER A 157 -13.60 19.19 -7.84
C SER A 157 -12.90 18.34 -8.92
N SER A 158 -11.59 18.05 -8.75
CA SER A 158 -10.79 17.31 -9.73
C SER A 158 -11.25 15.87 -9.97
N GLY A 159 -12.04 15.30 -9.07
CA GLY A 159 -12.46 13.89 -9.12
C GLY A 159 -11.36 12.88 -8.79
N LEU A 160 -10.17 13.36 -8.37
CA LEU A 160 -9.08 12.50 -7.93
C LEU A 160 -9.40 11.89 -6.56
N ALA A 161 -9.01 10.63 -6.38
CA ALA A 161 -9.24 9.88 -5.15
C ALA A 161 -7.98 9.12 -4.71
N CYS A 162 -7.91 8.80 -3.42
CA CYS A 162 -6.86 7.93 -2.90
C CYS A 162 -6.85 6.58 -3.62
N GLY A 163 -5.65 6.06 -3.83
CA GLY A 163 -5.39 4.80 -4.52
C GLY A 163 -5.25 4.90 -6.04
N GLN A 164 -5.50 6.06 -6.63
CA GLN A 164 -5.22 6.27 -8.04
C GLN A 164 -3.72 6.45 -8.28
N ILE A 165 -3.28 5.96 -9.45
CA ILE A 165 -1.99 6.30 -10.02
C ILE A 165 -2.20 7.54 -10.88
N VAL A 166 -1.35 8.54 -10.70
CA VAL A 166 -1.39 9.77 -11.47
C VAL A 166 -0.02 10.04 -12.09
N HIS A 167 -0.03 10.60 -13.28
CA HIS A 167 1.16 11.09 -13.95
C HIS A 167 1.29 12.58 -13.66
N VAL A 168 2.40 12.98 -13.03
CA VAL A 168 2.66 14.35 -12.61
C VAL A 168 3.72 14.96 -13.52
N LYS A 169 3.46 16.18 -14.00
CA LYS A 169 4.44 17.01 -14.69
C LYS A 169 4.65 18.31 -13.88
N ASP A 170 5.88 18.61 -13.56
CA ASP A 170 6.21 19.86 -12.87
C ASP A 170 6.36 21.05 -13.84
N ALA A 171 6.49 22.25 -13.30
CA ALA A 171 6.67 23.47 -14.09
C ALA A 171 8.01 23.53 -14.85
N ARG A 172 8.98 22.65 -14.52
CA ARG A 172 10.28 22.55 -15.18
C ARG A 172 10.31 21.47 -16.26
N GLY A 173 9.18 20.74 -16.45
CA GLY A 173 9.05 19.69 -17.43
C GLY A 173 9.47 18.30 -16.94
N ARG A 174 9.83 18.11 -15.67
CA ARG A 174 10.06 16.78 -15.11
C ARG A 174 8.74 16.03 -14.99
N GLU A 175 8.74 14.77 -15.38
CA GLU A 175 7.57 13.90 -15.37
C GLU A 175 7.84 12.65 -14.53
N PHE A 176 6.85 12.21 -13.75
CA PHE A 176 6.92 11.02 -12.92
C PHE A 176 5.53 10.48 -12.58
N ASP A 177 5.46 9.21 -12.22
CA ASP A 177 4.23 8.59 -11.73
C ASP A 177 4.24 8.52 -10.20
N THR A 178 3.07 8.69 -9.60
CA THR A 178 2.88 8.55 -8.16
C THR A 178 1.54 7.94 -7.82
N TYR A 179 1.41 7.41 -6.59
CA TYR A 179 0.14 6.96 -6.02
C TYR A 179 -0.41 8.02 -5.08
N LEU A 180 -1.69 8.30 -5.16
CA LEU A 180 -2.39 9.15 -4.19
C LEU A 180 -2.74 8.30 -2.96
N MET A 181 -1.86 8.28 -1.94
CA MET A 181 -2.00 7.38 -0.79
C MET A 181 -2.89 7.97 0.31
N SER A 182 -2.82 9.26 0.51
CA SER A 182 -3.65 9.97 1.47
C SER A 182 -4.20 11.25 0.88
N ALA A 183 -5.35 11.72 1.39
CA ALA A 183 -5.97 12.95 0.97
C ALA A 183 -6.49 13.74 2.17
N THR A 184 -6.24 15.04 2.15
CA THR A 184 -6.86 16.01 3.06
C THR A 184 -7.65 17.01 2.22
N ILE A 185 -8.97 17.09 2.46
CA ILE A 185 -9.86 18.00 1.74
C ILE A 185 -10.28 19.13 2.65
N SER A 186 -10.07 20.37 2.22
CA SER A 186 -10.42 21.58 2.98
C SER A 186 -10.68 22.73 2.03
N SER A 187 -11.80 23.43 2.23
CA SER A 187 -12.13 24.69 1.54
C SER A 187 -11.91 24.69 0.02
N GLY A 188 -12.39 23.64 -0.66
CA GLY A 188 -12.28 23.53 -2.11
C GLY A 188 -10.92 23.01 -2.63
N LYS A 189 -10.00 22.69 -1.73
CA LYS A 189 -8.67 22.16 -2.01
C LYS A 189 -8.56 20.70 -1.56
N ALA A 190 -8.01 19.85 -2.40
CA ALA A 190 -7.61 18.48 -2.05
C ALA A 190 -6.08 18.40 -2.07
N SER A 191 -5.48 18.06 -0.95
CA SER A 191 -4.04 17.83 -0.82
C SER A 191 -3.80 16.34 -0.75
N PHE A 192 -3.07 15.81 -1.72
CA PHE A 192 -2.67 14.41 -1.80
C PHE A 192 -1.21 14.25 -1.40
N GLU A 193 -0.92 13.11 -0.79
CA GLU A 193 0.43 12.77 -0.38
C GLU A 193 0.71 11.29 -0.66
N SER A 194 1.89 11.03 -1.19
CA SER A 194 2.49 9.70 -1.28
C SER A 194 3.77 9.67 -0.48
N VAL A 195 3.99 8.57 0.23
CA VAL A 195 5.16 8.37 1.07
C VAL A 195 5.91 7.12 0.65
N GLY A 196 7.22 7.11 0.84
CA GLY A 196 8.06 5.97 0.53
C GLY A 196 9.49 6.23 0.97
N SER A 197 10.35 5.23 0.88
CA SER A 197 11.78 5.34 1.14
C SER A 197 12.57 4.96 -0.10
N ALA A 198 13.77 5.53 -0.25
CA ALA A 198 14.67 5.26 -1.37
C ALA A 198 15.11 3.79 -1.44
N SER A 199 15.24 3.15 -0.29
CA SER A 199 15.46 1.71 -0.15
C SER A 199 14.55 1.19 0.95
N ARG A 200 13.79 0.14 0.67
CA ARG A 200 13.23 -0.69 1.72
C ARG A 200 14.33 -1.66 2.13
N GLU A 201 15.01 -1.35 3.20
CA GLU A 201 15.97 -2.30 3.75
C GLU A 201 15.21 -3.54 4.22
N SER A 202 15.45 -4.64 3.54
CA SER A 202 15.28 -5.95 4.12
C SER A 202 16.32 -6.10 5.20
N SER A 203 16.09 -5.53 6.33
CA SER A 203 17.02 -5.79 7.40
C SER A 203 16.71 -7.15 7.99
N SER A 204 17.74 -7.98 8.09
CA SER A 204 17.77 -9.04 9.08
C SER A 204 17.50 -8.51 10.51
N SER A 205 17.62 -7.20 10.72
CA SER A 205 17.20 -6.44 11.90
C SER A 205 15.68 -6.27 12.03
N VAL A 206 14.90 -6.58 11.03
CA VAL A 206 13.44 -6.69 11.12
C VAL A 206 13.04 -7.66 12.24
N ASN A 207 13.92 -8.59 12.60
CA ASN A 207 13.67 -9.57 13.64
C ASN A 207 13.40 -8.97 15.03
N SER A 208 14.04 -7.89 15.40
CA SER A 208 13.88 -7.28 16.72
C SER A 208 12.98 -6.05 16.75
N GLN A 209 12.84 -5.36 15.63
CA GLN A 209 11.97 -4.18 15.54
C GLN A 209 10.50 -4.53 15.28
N SER A 210 10.25 -5.70 14.73
CA SER A 210 8.92 -6.09 14.34
C SER A 210 7.97 -6.28 15.50
N TYR A 211 8.45 -6.90 16.58
CA TYR A 211 7.66 -7.05 17.80
C TYR A 211 7.38 -5.69 18.46
N LYS A 212 8.37 -4.82 18.50
CA LYS A 212 8.20 -3.45 18.98
C LYS A 212 7.26 -2.63 18.11
N ASN A 213 7.33 -2.80 16.79
CA ASN A 213 6.44 -2.12 15.86
C ASN A 213 5.01 -2.67 15.91
N LEU A 214 4.84 -3.96 16.19
CA LEU A 214 3.52 -4.55 16.43
C LEU A 214 2.94 -4.03 17.74
N THR A 215 3.71 -4.08 18.80
CA THR A 215 3.31 -3.54 20.10
C THR A 215 3.10 -2.03 20.01
N GLY A 216 3.92 -1.30 19.26
CA GLY A 216 3.76 0.12 18.98
C GLY A 216 2.51 0.41 18.14
N LYS A 217 2.27 -0.32 17.07
CA LYS A 217 1.05 -0.19 16.29
C LYS A 217 -0.20 -0.58 17.06
N MET A 218 -0.13 -1.58 17.91
CA MET A 218 -1.22 -1.94 18.82
C MET A 218 -1.45 -0.88 19.90
N LEU A 219 -0.41 -0.16 20.31
CA LEU A 219 -0.51 0.95 21.28
C LEU A 219 -0.96 2.26 20.63
N GLU A 220 -0.61 2.50 19.37
CA GLU A 220 -1.06 3.68 18.61
C GLU A 220 -2.53 3.60 18.17
N ILE A 221 -3.12 2.41 18.21
CA ILE A 221 -4.52 2.18 17.86
C ILE A 221 -5.45 2.25 19.10
N LYS A 222 -4.89 2.42 20.29
CA LYS A 222 -5.64 2.76 21.50
C LYS A 222 -5.87 4.26 21.58
#